data_398d8fbca46aa63a5d84e021c0bd39e4
#
_entry.id   398d8fbca46aa63a5d84e021c0bd39e4
#
_cell.length_a   1.000
_cell.length_b   1.000
_cell.length_c   1.000
_cell.angle_alpha   90.00
_cell.angle_beta   90.00
_cell.angle_gamma   90.00
#
_symmetry.space_group_name_H-M   'P 1'
#
loop_
_entity.id
_entity.type
_entity.pdbx_description
1 polymer ?
#
loop_
_entity_poly.entity_id
_entity_poly.type
_entity_poly.pdbx_seq_one_letter_code
_entity_poly.pdbx_strand_id
1 'polypeptide(L)'
;MAAIRPPFTRETAQEKVKFAQNMWNTRNPEQVSKGYTADCVWRNRDAFFRGTNKIIEFLTEKWAKEKNYRLRKELFAFTDNKIAVQFWYEYQDSHDGMKWKRCYGLEDWTFDYETGKMKKRQMSANDIVLGRDGDGVAVPESGIEGRWYLDDVDVDDPSVTEKLTDAHF
;
A
#
# COMPACT_ATOMS: atom_id res chain seq x y z
N MET A 1 4.81 -0.02 24.26
CA MET A 1 4.73 -1.38 23.67
C MET A 1 6.07 -1.79 23.10
N ALA A 2 6.50 -3.04 23.34
CA ALA A 2 7.70 -3.56 22.69
C ALA A 2 7.49 -3.62 21.16
N ALA A 3 8.53 -3.26 20.39
CA ALA A 3 8.46 -3.36 18.95
C ALA A 3 8.27 -4.81 18.51
N ILE A 4 7.35 -5.07 17.59
CA ILE A 4 7.15 -6.39 16.98
C ILE A 4 8.39 -6.73 16.16
N ARG A 5 9.02 -7.87 16.44
CA ARG A 5 10.26 -8.34 15.81
C ARG A 5 10.10 -9.75 15.27
N PRO A 6 10.91 -10.15 14.26
CA PRO A 6 11.02 -11.56 13.88
C PRO A 6 11.57 -12.43 15.04
N PRO A 7 11.30 -13.74 15.06
CA PRO A 7 10.48 -14.47 14.08
C PRO A 7 8.98 -14.14 14.24
N PHE A 8 8.29 -14.02 13.10
CA PHE A 8 6.87 -13.69 13.11
C PHE A 8 5.99 -14.90 13.38
N THR A 9 4.90 -14.69 14.11
CA THR A 9 3.71 -15.52 14.12
C THR A 9 2.67 -14.94 13.15
N ARG A 10 1.58 -15.67 12.91
CA ARG A 10 0.47 -15.13 12.09
C ARG A 10 -0.07 -13.83 12.67
N GLU A 11 -0.26 -13.78 13.98
CA GLU A 11 -0.79 -12.62 14.69
C GLU A 11 0.15 -11.41 14.55
N THR A 12 1.43 -11.61 14.85
CA THR A 12 2.42 -10.51 14.77
C THR A 12 2.67 -10.06 13.33
N ALA A 13 2.59 -10.96 12.35
CA ALA A 13 2.66 -10.60 10.94
C ALA A 13 1.44 -9.74 10.52
N GLN A 14 0.23 -10.12 10.94
CA GLN A 14 -0.98 -9.32 10.70
C GLN A 14 -0.89 -7.94 11.35
N GLU A 15 -0.43 -7.85 12.58
CA GLU A 15 -0.23 -6.57 13.27
C GLU A 15 0.77 -5.68 12.50
N LYS A 16 1.88 -6.25 12.00
CA LYS A 16 2.84 -5.52 11.16
C LYS A 16 2.21 -4.99 9.89
N VAL A 17 1.38 -5.79 9.22
CA VAL A 17 0.69 -5.37 7.99
C VAL A 17 -0.28 -4.22 8.27
N LYS A 18 -1.08 -4.32 9.33
CA LYS A 18 -2.03 -3.27 9.70
C LYS A 18 -1.35 -2.00 10.19
N PHE A 19 -0.27 -2.14 10.95
CA PHE A 19 0.54 -0.99 11.35
C PHE A 19 1.08 -0.24 10.11
N ALA A 20 1.65 -0.97 9.15
CA ALA A 20 2.15 -0.37 7.91
C ALA A 20 1.03 0.31 7.10
N GLN A 21 -0.14 -0.34 6.96
CA GLN A 21 -1.31 0.25 6.32
C GLN A 21 -1.69 1.59 6.96
N ASN A 22 -1.82 1.62 8.27
CA ASN A 22 -2.26 2.80 9.00
C ASN A 22 -1.23 3.93 8.90
N MET A 23 0.07 3.60 8.97
CA MET A 23 1.15 4.57 8.77
C MET A 23 1.12 5.18 7.37
N TRP A 24 0.96 4.37 6.33
CA TRP A 24 0.88 4.86 4.96
C TRP A 24 -0.36 5.72 4.72
N ASN A 25 -1.49 5.39 5.35
CA ASN A 25 -2.71 6.20 5.28
C ASN A 25 -2.58 7.58 5.97
N THR A 26 -1.56 7.80 6.79
CA THR A 26 -1.24 9.15 7.28
C THR A 26 -0.73 10.07 6.18
N ARG A 27 -0.20 9.50 5.10
CA ARG A 27 0.45 10.22 3.99
C ARG A 27 1.56 11.15 4.47
N ASN A 28 2.25 10.75 5.53
CA ASN A 28 3.36 11.49 6.14
C ASN A 28 4.68 10.76 5.89
N PRO A 29 5.53 11.23 4.95
CA PRO A 29 6.79 10.56 4.61
C PRO A 29 7.73 10.35 5.79
N GLU A 30 7.82 11.34 6.66
CA GLU A 30 8.69 11.30 7.85
C GLU A 30 8.23 10.20 8.84
N GLN A 31 6.93 10.08 9.05
CA GLN A 31 6.39 9.05 9.94
C GLN A 31 6.56 7.66 9.35
N VAL A 32 6.26 7.49 8.06
CA VAL A 32 6.39 6.21 7.36
C VAL A 32 7.85 5.76 7.35
N SER A 33 8.80 6.66 7.13
CA SER A 33 10.22 6.34 7.05
C SER A 33 10.79 5.69 8.32
N LYS A 34 10.20 5.97 9.48
CA LYS A 34 10.63 5.40 10.77
C LYS A 34 10.48 3.89 10.87
N GLY A 35 9.66 3.29 10.03
CA GLY A 35 9.46 1.83 9.96
C GLY A 35 10.57 1.08 9.23
N TYR A 36 11.52 1.78 8.63
CA TYR A 36 12.59 1.22 7.80
C TYR A 36 13.95 1.41 8.45
N THR A 37 14.89 0.49 8.18
CA THR A 37 16.28 0.68 8.58
C THR A 37 16.91 1.85 7.80
N ALA A 38 17.95 2.46 8.35
CA ALA A 38 18.59 3.62 7.73
C ALA A 38 19.12 3.35 6.32
N ASP A 39 19.48 2.09 6.04
CA ASP A 39 20.03 1.62 4.77
C ASP A 39 19.03 0.74 3.98
N CYS A 40 17.74 0.79 4.33
CA CYS A 40 16.71 -0.02 3.69
C CYS A 40 16.75 0.10 2.16
N VAL A 41 16.66 -1.03 1.48
CA VAL A 41 16.65 -1.06 0.01
C VAL A 41 15.22 -1.26 -0.50
N TRP A 42 14.86 -0.49 -1.52
CA TRP A 42 13.55 -0.54 -2.16
C TRP A 42 13.67 -0.81 -3.65
N ARG A 43 12.75 -1.63 -4.13
CA ARG A 43 12.24 -1.55 -5.49
C ARG A 43 10.76 -1.21 -5.43
N ASN A 44 10.37 -0.12 -6.05
CA ASN A 44 8.96 0.26 -6.21
C ASN A 44 8.66 0.34 -7.70
N ARG A 45 7.94 -0.65 -8.23
CA ARG A 45 7.76 -0.86 -9.68
C ARG A 45 9.14 -1.03 -10.35
N ASP A 46 9.59 -0.06 -11.13
CA ASP A 46 10.88 -0.01 -11.82
C ASP A 46 11.91 0.93 -11.15
N ALA A 47 11.53 1.59 -10.07
CA ALA A 47 12.43 2.46 -9.32
C ALA A 47 13.19 1.69 -8.23
N PHE A 48 14.52 1.80 -8.25
CA PHE A 48 15.44 1.19 -7.28
C PHE A 48 16.16 2.27 -6.50
N PHE A 49 16.10 2.22 -5.18
CA PHE A 49 16.80 3.19 -4.33
C PHE A 49 17.07 2.63 -2.93
N ARG A 50 17.88 3.36 -2.18
CA ARG A 50 18.33 2.98 -0.84
C ARG A 50 18.33 4.16 0.10
N GLY A 51 17.94 3.89 1.35
CA GLY A 51 18.14 4.78 2.49
C GLY A 51 16.95 5.68 2.79
N THR A 52 16.91 6.12 4.04
CA THR A 52 15.80 6.89 4.60
C THR A 52 15.50 8.17 3.81
N ASN A 53 16.53 8.92 3.42
CA ASN A 53 16.33 10.18 2.68
C ASN A 53 15.66 9.94 1.33
N LYS A 54 16.06 8.88 0.62
CA LYS A 54 15.45 8.51 -0.67
C LYS A 54 14.02 8.00 -0.52
N ILE A 55 13.73 7.31 0.59
CA ILE A 55 12.35 6.89 0.92
C ILE A 55 11.47 8.12 1.15
N ILE A 56 11.93 9.10 1.93
CA ILE A 56 11.19 10.34 2.21
C ILE A 56 10.96 11.13 0.91
N GLU A 57 11.99 11.30 0.09
CA GLU A 57 11.90 11.97 -1.21
C GLU A 57 10.83 11.30 -2.10
N PHE A 58 10.93 9.97 -2.27
CA PHE A 58 9.97 9.19 -3.06
C PHE A 58 8.52 9.34 -2.55
N LEU A 59 8.31 9.23 -1.24
CA LEU A 59 6.97 9.33 -0.65
C LEU A 59 6.41 10.76 -0.74
N THR A 60 7.27 11.77 -0.65
CA THR A 60 6.88 13.17 -0.82
C THR A 60 6.35 13.41 -2.23
N GLU A 61 7.06 12.94 -3.25
CA GLU A 61 6.63 13.03 -4.65
C GLU A 61 5.35 12.21 -4.90
N LYS A 62 5.29 11.00 -4.33
CA LYS A 62 4.11 10.13 -4.45
C LYS A 62 2.85 10.84 -3.98
N TRP A 63 2.83 11.38 -2.77
CA TRP A 63 1.63 12.01 -2.21
C TRP A 63 1.44 13.47 -2.66
N ALA A 64 2.43 14.07 -3.30
CA ALA A 64 2.23 15.28 -4.10
C ALA A 64 1.39 14.98 -5.36
N LYS A 65 1.64 13.84 -6.00
CA LYS A 65 0.92 13.36 -7.18
C LYS A 65 -0.42 12.70 -6.84
N GLU A 66 -0.41 11.80 -5.88
CA GLU A 66 -1.57 10.94 -5.54
C GLU A 66 -2.40 11.59 -4.43
N LYS A 67 -3.48 12.27 -4.82
CA LYS A 67 -4.41 12.96 -3.91
C LYS A 67 -5.50 12.03 -3.41
N ASN A 68 -6.05 12.32 -2.23
CA ASN A 68 -7.13 11.54 -1.62
C ASN A 68 -6.83 10.04 -1.51
N TYR A 69 -5.55 9.73 -1.28
CA TYR A 69 -5.02 8.37 -1.20
C TYR A 69 -5.60 7.62 -0.01
N ARG A 70 -6.10 6.41 -0.25
CA ARG A 70 -6.55 5.46 0.77
C ARG A 70 -6.15 4.05 0.40
N LEU A 71 -5.57 3.35 1.36
CA LEU A 71 -4.89 2.07 1.19
C LEU A 71 -5.46 1.02 2.12
N ARG A 72 -5.64 -0.21 1.58
CA ARG A 72 -5.81 -1.44 2.36
C ARG A 72 -4.67 -2.40 2.06
N LYS A 73 -4.14 -3.04 3.11
CA LYS A 73 -3.16 -4.13 3.02
C LYS A 73 -3.67 -5.36 3.73
N GLU A 74 -3.34 -6.53 3.18
CA GLU A 74 -3.64 -7.81 3.80
C GLU A 74 -2.42 -8.72 3.82
N LEU A 75 -2.27 -9.46 4.91
CA LEU A 75 -1.26 -10.52 5.01
C LEU A 75 -1.60 -11.62 4.01
N PHE A 76 -0.69 -11.88 3.06
CA PHE A 76 -0.83 -13.00 2.15
C PHE A 76 -0.09 -14.24 2.65
N ALA A 77 1.17 -14.09 3.04
CA ALA A 77 2.00 -15.14 3.59
C ALA A 77 3.11 -14.55 4.47
N PHE A 78 3.69 -15.35 5.32
CA PHE A 78 4.84 -14.98 6.11
C PHE A 78 5.75 -16.17 6.37
N THR A 79 7.02 -15.89 6.61
CA THR A 79 7.99 -16.83 7.16
C THR A 79 8.79 -16.07 8.22
N ASP A 80 9.65 -16.73 8.93
CA ASP A 80 10.58 -16.22 9.91
C ASP A 80 10.69 -14.65 9.99
N ASN A 81 11.42 -14.01 9.06
CA ASN A 81 11.57 -12.55 9.03
C ASN A 81 11.04 -11.90 7.75
N LYS A 82 10.14 -12.56 7.04
CA LYS A 82 9.56 -12.08 5.78
C LYS A 82 8.05 -12.06 5.83
N ILE A 83 7.46 -11.05 5.20
CA ILE A 83 6.02 -10.90 5.04
C ILE A 83 5.72 -10.59 3.58
N ALA A 84 4.78 -11.34 2.98
CA ALA A 84 4.21 -11.05 1.68
C ALA A 84 2.81 -10.45 1.87
N VAL A 85 2.50 -9.41 1.11
CA VAL A 85 1.32 -8.58 1.26
C VAL A 85 0.59 -8.43 -0.06
N GLN A 86 -0.73 -8.59 -0.03
CA GLN A 86 -1.63 -8.03 -1.04
C GLN A 86 -2.08 -6.64 -0.62
N PHE A 87 -2.19 -5.72 -1.58
CA PHE A 87 -2.70 -4.40 -1.26
C PHE A 87 -3.51 -3.81 -2.41
N TRP A 88 -4.40 -2.90 -2.04
CA TRP A 88 -5.21 -2.09 -2.93
C TRP A 88 -5.21 -0.66 -2.42
N TYR A 89 -5.09 0.31 -3.32
CA TYR A 89 -5.34 1.68 -2.94
C TYR A 89 -6.01 2.46 -4.06
N GLU A 90 -6.73 3.49 -3.67
CA GLU A 90 -7.37 4.43 -4.58
C GLU A 90 -6.82 5.83 -4.37
N TYR A 91 -6.77 6.60 -5.43
CA TYR A 91 -6.24 7.96 -5.42
C TYR A 91 -6.71 8.73 -6.66
N GLN A 92 -6.63 10.08 -6.56
CA GLN A 92 -6.74 10.95 -7.73
C GLN A 92 -5.35 11.32 -8.22
N ASP A 93 -5.09 11.13 -9.52
CA ASP A 93 -3.80 11.43 -10.13
C ASP A 93 -3.76 12.89 -10.58
N SER A 94 -3.02 13.73 -9.85
CA SER A 94 -2.87 15.15 -10.19
C SER A 94 -2.03 15.38 -11.45
N HIS A 95 -1.31 14.39 -11.93
CA HIS A 95 -0.55 14.43 -13.17
C HIS A 95 -1.35 13.90 -14.38
N ASP A 96 -2.57 13.42 -14.15
CA ASP A 96 -3.47 12.90 -15.17
C ASP A 96 -4.90 13.43 -14.96
N GLY A 97 -5.04 14.75 -14.94
CA GLY A 97 -6.33 15.42 -14.88
C GLY A 97 -7.19 15.08 -13.67
N MET A 98 -6.59 14.74 -12.53
CA MET A 98 -7.30 14.34 -11.32
C MET A 98 -8.20 13.11 -11.50
N LYS A 99 -7.88 12.24 -12.45
CA LYS A 99 -8.62 10.99 -12.63
C LYS A 99 -8.50 10.11 -11.41
N TRP A 100 -9.60 9.46 -11.03
CA TRP A 100 -9.58 8.42 -10.03
C TRP A 100 -8.92 7.17 -10.58
N LYS A 101 -8.01 6.59 -9.82
CA LYS A 101 -7.31 5.36 -10.16
C LYS A 101 -7.36 4.38 -8.98
N ARG A 102 -7.34 3.10 -9.31
CA ARG A 102 -7.13 2.02 -8.34
C ARG A 102 -5.88 1.26 -8.69
N CYS A 103 -5.08 0.99 -7.68
CA CYS A 103 -3.87 0.20 -7.78
C CYS A 103 -4.09 -1.18 -7.15
N TYR A 104 -3.71 -2.22 -7.88
CA TYR A 104 -3.66 -3.61 -7.41
C TYR A 104 -2.22 -4.00 -7.25
N GLY A 105 -1.81 -4.46 -6.06
CA GLY A 105 -0.41 -4.71 -5.82
C GLY A 105 -0.09 -5.92 -4.97
N LEU A 106 1.14 -6.36 -5.17
CA LEU A 106 1.80 -7.37 -4.35
C LEU A 106 3.14 -6.79 -3.90
N GLU A 107 3.50 -7.06 -2.67
CA GLU A 107 4.82 -6.68 -2.16
C GLU A 107 5.35 -7.71 -1.18
N ASP A 108 6.66 -7.79 -1.10
CA ASP A 108 7.36 -8.56 -0.09
C ASP A 108 8.27 -7.69 0.76
N TRP A 109 8.36 -8.03 2.03
CA TRP A 109 9.12 -7.32 3.05
C TRP A 109 10.09 -8.25 3.73
N THR A 110 11.31 -7.78 3.98
CA THR A 110 12.28 -8.46 4.84
C THR A 110 12.63 -7.54 6.01
N PHE A 111 12.61 -8.11 7.21
CA PHE A 111 12.82 -7.36 8.46
C PHE A 111 14.16 -7.68 9.11
N ASP A 112 14.67 -6.69 9.81
CA ASP A 112 15.82 -6.82 10.69
C ASP A 112 15.40 -7.45 12.02
N TYR A 113 16.17 -8.42 12.51
CA TYR A 113 15.83 -9.15 13.74
C TYR A 113 15.99 -8.33 15.01
N GLU A 114 16.94 -7.44 15.05
CA GLU A 114 17.24 -6.67 16.27
C GLU A 114 16.28 -5.51 16.45
N THR A 115 16.03 -4.78 15.38
CA THR A 115 15.21 -3.56 15.42
C THR A 115 13.73 -3.80 15.12
N GLY A 116 13.41 -4.89 14.43
CA GLY A 116 12.07 -5.13 13.90
C GLY A 116 11.68 -4.18 12.76
N LYS A 117 12.62 -3.40 12.24
CA LYS A 117 12.40 -2.51 11.11
C LYS A 117 12.56 -3.24 9.78
N MET A 118 11.86 -2.76 8.78
CA MET A 118 11.98 -3.30 7.42
C MET A 118 13.30 -2.88 6.80
N LYS A 119 14.09 -3.85 6.33
CA LYS A 119 15.38 -3.62 5.68
C LYS A 119 15.38 -3.81 4.17
N LYS A 120 14.31 -4.41 3.65
CA LYS A 120 14.12 -4.60 2.20
C LYS A 120 12.63 -4.59 1.88
N ARG A 121 12.26 -3.90 0.81
CA ARG A 121 10.90 -3.88 0.28
C ARG A 121 10.94 -3.99 -1.24
N GLN A 122 10.15 -4.88 -1.80
CA GLN A 122 9.89 -4.98 -3.23
C GLN A 122 8.39 -4.87 -3.47
N MET A 123 7.99 -4.05 -4.45
CA MET A 123 6.60 -3.83 -4.79
C MET A 123 6.40 -3.89 -6.30
N SER A 124 5.41 -4.67 -6.70
CA SER A 124 4.89 -4.70 -8.07
C SER A 124 3.40 -4.41 -8.03
N ALA A 125 2.94 -3.57 -8.96
CA ALA A 125 1.55 -3.18 -9.00
C ALA A 125 1.16 -2.69 -10.38
N ASN A 126 -0.16 -2.74 -10.66
CA ASN A 126 -0.75 -2.13 -11.82
C ASN A 126 -1.91 -1.22 -11.40
N ASP A 127 -2.09 -0.12 -12.14
CA ASP A 127 -3.16 0.82 -11.93
C ASP A 127 -4.20 0.69 -13.04
N ILE A 128 -5.46 0.91 -12.66
CA ILE A 128 -6.56 1.10 -13.62
C ILE A 128 -7.16 2.49 -13.42
N VAL A 129 -7.63 3.10 -14.48
CA VAL A 129 -8.42 4.32 -14.42
C VAL A 129 -9.86 3.95 -14.04
N LEU A 130 -10.40 4.61 -13.03
CA LEU A 130 -11.79 4.50 -12.64
C LEU A 130 -12.58 5.61 -13.36
N GLY A 131 -13.59 5.23 -14.17
CA GLY A 131 -14.39 6.19 -14.91
C GLY A 131 -14.26 6.05 -16.42
N ARG A 132 -15.21 6.59 -17.15
CA ARG A 132 -15.28 6.46 -18.60
C ARG A 132 -14.48 7.52 -19.30
N ASP A 133 -13.33 7.12 -19.83
CA ASP A 133 -12.90 7.53 -21.17
C ASP A 133 -12.33 6.29 -21.88
N GLY A 134 -13.23 5.37 -22.25
CA GLY A 134 -12.95 4.33 -23.22
C GLY A 134 -12.55 2.96 -22.69
N ASP A 135 -11.69 2.84 -21.68
CA ASP A 135 -11.06 1.57 -21.30
C ASP A 135 -11.07 1.24 -19.81
N GLY A 136 -11.79 1.98 -19.01
CA GLY A 136 -11.85 1.80 -17.55
C GLY A 136 -13.14 1.14 -17.07
N VAL A 137 -13.12 0.61 -15.83
CA VAL A 137 -14.33 0.25 -15.10
C VAL A 137 -15.21 1.49 -15.02
N ALA A 138 -16.47 1.37 -15.47
CA ALA A 138 -17.40 2.49 -15.49
C ALA A 138 -17.62 3.03 -14.08
N VAL A 139 -17.24 4.28 -13.87
CA VAL A 139 -17.66 5.08 -12.72
C VAL A 139 -18.74 6.04 -13.22
N PRO A 140 -19.91 6.15 -12.57
CA PRO A 140 -20.88 7.18 -12.94
C PRO A 140 -20.30 8.59 -12.83
N GLU A 141 -20.95 9.54 -13.48
CA GLU A 141 -20.56 10.98 -13.48
C GLU A 141 -20.36 11.57 -12.09
N SER A 142 -20.94 10.97 -11.04
CA SER A 142 -20.74 11.37 -9.65
C SER A 142 -19.34 11.07 -9.13
N GLY A 143 -18.51 10.27 -9.85
CA GLY A 143 -17.16 9.86 -9.41
C GLY A 143 -17.15 8.92 -8.20
N ILE A 144 -18.32 8.47 -7.75
CA ILE A 144 -18.51 7.72 -6.51
C ILE A 144 -18.71 6.22 -6.78
N GLU A 145 -19.50 5.86 -7.80
CA GLU A 145 -19.69 4.46 -8.18
C GLU A 145 -18.41 3.86 -8.79
N GLY A 146 -18.07 2.65 -8.35
CA GLY A 146 -16.84 1.95 -8.72
C GLY A 146 -15.66 2.21 -7.79
N ARG A 147 -15.71 3.23 -6.95
CA ARG A 147 -14.74 3.43 -5.88
C ARG A 147 -15.07 2.55 -4.68
N TRP A 148 -14.01 1.94 -4.12
CA TRP A 148 -14.13 1.14 -2.90
C TRP A 148 -13.92 1.98 -1.65
N TYR A 149 -12.94 2.86 -1.64
CA TYR A 149 -12.46 3.56 -0.44
C TYR A 149 -12.96 5.01 -0.39
N LEU A 150 -14.28 5.16 -0.27
CA LEU A 150 -14.90 6.45 0.00
C LEU A 150 -14.45 7.00 1.36
N ASP A 151 -14.55 8.31 1.54
CA ASP A 151 -14.00 9.00 2.72
C ASP A 151 -14.56 8.54 4.07
N ASP A 152 -15.81 8.08 4.09
CA ASP A 152 -16.54 7.59 5.25
C ASP A 152 -16.49 6.06 5.43
N VAL A 153 -15.81 5.35 4.51
CA VAL A 153 -15.73 3.89 4.52
C VAL A 153 -14.51 3.43 5.31
N ASP A 154 -14.71 2.42 6.16
CA ASP A 154 -13.60 1.69 6.77
C ASP A 154 -12.92 0.82 5.70
N VAL A 155 -11.65 1.09 5.40
CA VAL A 155 -10.89 0.29 4.42
C VAL A 155 -10.72 -1.17 4.86
N ASP A 156 -10.86 -1.46 6.14
CA ASP A 156 -10.76 -2.82 6.70
C ASP A 156 -12.08 -3.58 6.68
N ASP A 157 -13.18 -2.95 6.29
CA ASP A 157 -14.45 -3.65 6.07
C ASP A 157 -14.26 -4.69 4.95
N PRO A 158 -14.44 -6.00 5.25
CA PRO A 158 -14.21 -7.06 4.27
C PRO A 158 -15.17 -7.03 3.07
N SER A 159 -16.29 -6.33 3.17
CA SER A 159 -17.27 -6.21 2.09
C SER A 159 -16.89 -5.17 1.04
N VAL A 160 -15.95 -4.27 1.35
CA VAL A 160 -15.60 -3.12 0.52
C VAL A 160 -14.66 -3.48 -0.62
N THR A 161 -13.66 -4.34 -0.36
CA THR A 161 -12.67 -4.75 -1.36
C THR A 161 -13.13 -6.00 -2.09
N GLU A 162 -13.30 -5.91 -3.40
CA GLU A 162 -13.61 -7.06 -4.23
C GLU A 162 -12.36 -7.92 -4.44
N LYS A 163 -12.40 -9.14 -3.95
CA LYS A 163 -11.34 -10.14 -4.06
C LYS A 163 -11.71 -11.23 -5.05
N LEU A 164 -10.69 -11.87 -5.61
CA LEU A 164 -10.89 -13.04 -6.45
C LEU A 164 -11.54 -14.18 -5.64
N THR A 165 -12.67 -14.68 -6.14
CA THR A 165 -13.42 -15.81 -5.59
C THR A 165 -13.92 -16.70 -6.70
N ASP A 166 -14.42 -17.88 -6.38
CA ASP A 166 -15.00 -18.82 -7.35
C ASP A 166 -16.21 -18.24 -8.09
N ALA A 167 -16.83 -17.18 -7.56
CA ALA A 167 -17.94 -16.50 -8.22
C ALA A 167 -17.53 -15.70 -9.47
N HIS A 168 -16.23 -15.58 -9.75
CA HIS A 168 -15.70 -14.93 -10.94
C HIS A 168 -15.56 -15.87 -12.16
N PHE A 169 -15.91 -17.17 -12.02
CA PHE A 169 -15.75 -18.19 -13.07
C PHE A 169 -17.06 -18.86 -13.46
#